data_6d318a77ea6e16c87f7e0ffeec27a684
#
_entry.id   6d318a77ea6e16c87f7e0ffeec27a684
#
_cell.length_a   1.000
_cell.length_b   1.000
_cell.length_c   1.000
_cell.angle_alpha   90.00
_cell.angle_beta   90.00
_cell.angle_gamma   90.00
#
_symmetry.space_group_name_H-M   'P 1'
#
loop_
_entity.id
_entity.type
_entity.pdbx_description
1 polymer ?
#
loop_
_entity_poly.entity_id
_entity_poly.type
_entity_poly.pdbx_seq_one_letter_code
_entity_poly.pdbx_strand_id
1 'polypeptide(L)'
;MDITELLAFSVKNKASDLHLSSGLPPMIRVHGDVRKINLPPMEHKDVHGMVYDIMNDAQRKTYEEHLECDFSFEVPNLARFRVNAFVQQRGAGAVFRTIPTKVLTLEELNCPPVFKEIAQNPRGIVLVTGPTGSGKSTTLAAMVDFVNDNENGHILTIEDPIEFVHQSKRCLINQREVGPHTQSFTNALRSALREDPDVILVGEMRDLETIRLALTGAETGHLVFGTLHTSSAAKTIDRIVDVFPAAEKEMVRAMLSESLRAVISQTLLKVRSGDGRVAAHEIMIGTPAIRNLIRENKVAQMYSAIQTGQQYGMQTLDQALADMVRRNIVTPAEARSRAQNKDSFAG
;
A
#
# COMPACT_ATOMS: atom_id res chain seq x y z
N MET A 1 26.48 0.09 23.27
CA MET A 1 25.15 0.64 22.97
C MET A 1 24.33 -0.45 22.32
N ASP A 2 23.15 -0.63 22.81
CA ASP A 2 22.21 -1.63 22.30
C ASP A 2 21.46 -1.09 21.09
N ILE A 3 21.07 -1.98 20.16
CA ILE A 3 20.25 -1.63 18.98
C ILE A 3 18.91 -0.99 19.39
N THR A 4 18.33 -1.45 20.50
CA THR A 4 17.06 -0.92 21.02
C THR A 4 17.18 0.56 21.41
N GLU A 5 18.30 0.98 21.99
CA GLU A 5 18.54 2.37 22.35
C GLU A 5 18.66 3.26 21.10
N LEU A 6 19.33 2.77 20.05
CA LEU A 6 19.45 3.48 18.78
C LEU A 6 18.10 3.62 18.08
N LEU A 7 17.30 2.56 18.08
CA LEU A 7 15.96 2.57 17.51
C LEU A 7 15.03 3.50 18.30
N ALA A 8 15.11 3.50 19.62
CA ALA A 8 14.35 4.42 20.46
C ALA A 8 14.72 5.89 20.17
N PHE A 9 16.01 6.18 20.02
CA PHE A 9 16.49 7.50 19.61
C PHE A 9 15.96 7.90 18.24
N SER A 10 15.99 7.00 17.27
CA SER A 10 15.47 7.21 15.92
C SER A 10 13.97 7.57 15.94
N VAL A 11 13.15 6.79 16.65
CA VAL A 11 11.72 7.04 16.81
C VAL A 11 11.45 8.38 17.51
N LYS A 12 12.16 8.68 18.58
CA LYS A 12 12.04 9.95 19.32
C LYS A 12 12.31 11.18 18.43
N ASN A 13 13.27 11.06 17.51
CA ASN A 13 13.61 12.13 16.57
C ASN A 13 12.77 12.11 15.30
N LYS A 14 11.72 11.31 15.24
CA LYS A 14 10.82 11.15 14.06
C LYS A 14 11.58 10.81 12.78
N ALA A 15 12.64 10.03 12.92
CA ALA A 15 13.40 9.56 11.77
C ALA A 15 12.60 8.50 11.00
N SER A 16 12.71 8.55 9.68
CA SER A 16 12.15 7.51 8.82
C SER A 16 13.01 6.26 8.81
N ASP A 17 14.32 6.43 8.89
CA ASP A 17 15.28 5.33 8.82
C ASP A 17 16.45 5.55 9.79
N LEU A 18 16.95 4.44 10.35
CA LEU A 18 18.24 4.36 11.03
C LEU A 18 19.22 3.62 10.12
N HIS A 19 20.40 4.17 9.94
CA HIS A 19 21.47 3.57 9.15
C HIS A 19 22.64 3.18 10.06
N LEU A 20 23.00 1.90 10.02
CA LEU A 20 24.21 1.38 10.63
C LEU A 20 25.19 1.00 9.52
N SER A 21 26.42 1.49 9.59
CA SER A 21 27.45 1.19 8.60
C SER A 21 28.80 1.12 9.28
N SER A 22 29.50 -0.02 9.11
CA SER A 22 30.84 -0.21 9.66
C SER A 22 31.77 0.90 9.23
N GLY A 23 32.54 1.43 10.17
CA GLY A 23 33.49 2.53 9.97
C GLY A 23 32.89 3.93 10.12
N LEU A 24 31.59 4.03 10.38
CA LEU A 24 30.87 5.31 10.50
C LEU A 24 30.03 5.34 11.79
N PRO A 25 29.75 6.54 12.34
CA PRO A 25 28.74 6.67 13.39
C PRO A 25 27.38 6.24 12.89
N PRO A 26 26.46 5.80 13.77
CA PRO A 26 25.06 5.62 13.40
C PRO A 26 24.49 6.91 12.79
N MET A 27 23.61 6.77 11.81
CA MET A 27 22.96 7.91 11.15
C MET A 27 21.44 7.69 11.13
N ILE A 28 20.71 8.78 11.15
CA ILE A 28 19.25 8.78 11.00
C ILE A 28 18.84 9.65 9.81
N ARG A 29 17.77 9.25 9.14
CA ARG A 29 17.14 10.07 8.10
C ARG A 29 15.95 10.82 8.69
N VAL A 30 16.02 12.15 8.68
CA VAL A 30 14.96 13.05 9.17
C VAL A 30 14.61 14.03 8.07
N HIS A 31 13.34 14.10 7.70
CA HIS A 31 12.85 14.95 6.59
C HIS A 31 13.63 14.78 5.27
N GLY A 32 14.06 13.55 4.99
CA GLY A 32 14.83 13.23 3.79
C GLY A 32 16.33 13.34 3.91
N ASP A 33 16.85 14.05 4.92
CA ASP A 33 18.28 14.26 5.13
C ASP A 33 18.88 13.22 6.08
N VAL A 34 20.01 12.64 5.68
CA VAL A 34 20.78 11.73 6.53
C VAL A 34 21.71 12.54 7.45
N ARG A 35 21.60 12.32 8.75
CA ARG A 35 22.36 13.04 9.78
C ARG A 35 23.09 12.06 10.69
N LYS A 36 24.34 12.39 11.03
CA LYS A 36 25.10 11.61 12.00
C LYS A 36 24.55 11.79 13.42
N ILE A 37 24.46 10.69 14.15
CA ILE A 37 24.26 10.72 15.60
C ILE A 37 25.62 11.02 16.23
N ASN A 38 25.63 11.79 17.29
CA ASN A 38 26.87 12.15 18.01
C ASN A 38 27.38 10.96 18.86
N LEU A 39 27.88 9.95 18.16
CA LEU A 39 28.46 8.73 18.73
C LEU A 39 29.74 8.38 17.96
N PRO A 40 30.62 7.56 18.54
CA PRO A 40 31.81 7.11 17.82
C PRO A 40 31.48 6.25 16.63
N PRO A 41 32.35 6.16 15.62
CA PRO A 41 32.21 5.19 14.55
C PRO A 41 32.13 3.76 15.08
N MET A 42 31.28 2.95 14.47
CA MET A 42 31.08 1.54 14.82
C MET A 42 32.06 0.67 14.02
N GLU A 43 32.59 -0.34 14.67
CA GLU A 43 33.36 -1.36 13.98
C GLU A 43 32.45 -2.43 13.36
N HIS A 44 32.99 -3.22 12.43
CA HIS A 44 32.25 -4.33 11.81
C HIS A 44 31.63 -5.26 12.85
N LYS A 45 32.37 -5.63 13.89
CA LYS A 45 31.87 -6.52 14.95
C LYS A 45 30.66 -5.94 15.70
N ASP A 46 30.61 -4.63 15.86
CA ASP A 46 29.51 -3.96 16.57
C ASP A 46 28.24 -3.99 15.73
N VAL A 47 28.34 -3.60 14.45
CA VAL A 47 27.21 -3.62 13.51
C VAL A 47 26.72 -5.04 13.28
N HIS A 48 27.64 -5.99 13.02
CA HIS A 48 27.30 -7.38 12.83
C HIS A 48 26.60 -7.96 14.06
N GLY A 49 27.11 -7.71 15.26
CA GLY A 49 26.51 -8.20 16.50
C GLY A 49 25.10 -7.66 16.71
N MET A 50 24.87 -6.35 16.53
CA MET A 50 23.55 -5.73 16.65
C MET A 50 22.52 -6.33 15.68
N VAL A 51 22.93 -6.56 14.44
CA VAL A 51 22.07 -7.13 13.41
C VAL A 51 21.79 -8.61 13.68
N TYR A 52 22.81 -9.36 14.06
CA TYR A 52 22.72 -10.77 14.33
C TYR A 52 21.84 -11.09 15.53
N ASP A 53 21.87 -10.24 16.57
CA ASP A 53 21.07 -10.40 17.79
C ASP A 53 19.57 -10.32 17.55
N ILE A 54 19.14 -9.59 16.53
CA ILE A 54 17.71 -9.44 16.19
C ILE A 54 17.23 -10.43 15.12
N MET A 55 18.12 -11.24 14.56
CA MET A 55 17.79 -12.29 13.58
C MET A 55 17.48 -13.62 14.24
N ASN A 56 16.50 -14.33 13.69
CA ASN A 56 16.31 -15.74 13.97
C ASN A 56 17.29 -16.61 13.17
N ASP A 57 17.36 -17.90 13.45
CA ASP A 57 18.33 -18.81 12.83
C ASP A 57 18.19 -18.88 11.30
N ALA A 58 16.98 -18.86 10.77
CA ALA A 58 16.75 -18.86 9.31
C ALA A 58 17.25 -17.58 8.65
N GLN A 59 17.02 -16.42 9.28
CA GLN A 59 17.50 -15.12 8.81
C GLN A 59 19.02 -15.03 8.88
N ARG A 60 19.64 -15.54 9.96
CA ARG A 60 21.10 -15.62 10.10
C ARG A 60 21.71 -16.44 8.98
N LYS A 61 21.13 -17.61 8.70
CA LYS A 61 21.58 -18.49 7.60
C LYS A 61 21.47 -17.77 6.25
N THR A 62 20.35 -17.13 5.96
CA THR A 62 20.17 -16.35 4.73
C THR A 62 21.21 -15.25 4.60
N TYR A 63 21.45 -14.48 5.69
CA TYR A 63 22.44 -13.43 5.71
C TYR A 63 23.87 -13.94 5.47
N GLU A 64 24.25 -15.06 6.07
CA GLU A 64 25.57 -15.67 5.87
C GLU A 64 25.77 -16.22 4.45
N GLU A 65 24.74 -16.83 3.87
CA GLU A 65 24.80 -17.42 2.54
C GLU A 65 24.71 -16.38 1.41
N HIS A 66 23.88 -15.36 1.56
CA HIS A 66 23.58 -14.38 0.51
C HIS A 66 24.21 -13.01 0.71
N LEU A 67 24.82 -12.75 1.87
CA LEU A 67 25.43 -11.47 2.28
C LEU A 67 24.43 -10.31 2.38
N GLU A 68 23.14 -10.64 2.35
CA GLU A 68 22.03 -9.71 2.54
C GLU A 68 20.79 -10.44 3.08
N CYS A 69 19.95 -9.74 3.84
CA CYS A 69 18.73 -10.30 4.38
C CYS A 69 17.72 -9.19 4.67
N ASP A 70 16.51 -9.36 4.16
CA ASP A 70 15.35 -8.52 4.49
C ASP A 70 14.49 -9.22 5.53
N PHE A 71 14.08 -8.50 6.55
CA PHE A 71 13.17 -9.01 7.57
C PHE A 71 12.46 -7.89 8.32
N SER A 72 11.41 -8.25 9.06
CA SER A 72 10.73 -7.34 9.99
C SER A 72 11.06 -7.70 11.42
N PHE A 73 11.08 -6.69 12.27
CA PHE A 73 11.46 -6.80 13.65
C PHE A 73 10.66 -5.81 14.50
N GLU A 74 10.19 -6.24 15.65
CA GLU A 74 9.40 -5.41 16.54
C GLU A 74 10.11 -5.22 17.89
N VAL A 75 10.18 -3.99 18.33
CA VAL A 75 10.55 -3.65 19.70
C VAL A 75 9.26 -3.39 20.48
N PRO A 76 8.90 -4.23 21.46
CA PRO A 76 7.68 -4.05 22.25
C PRO A 76 7.58 -2.65 22.83
N ASN A 77 6.40 -2.05 22.76
CA ASN A 77 6.10 -0.70 23.25
C ASN A 77 6.87 0.45 22.55
N LEU A 78 7.60 0.17 21.50
CA LEU A 78 8.32 1.19 20.73
C LEU A 78 7.80 1.33 19.30
N ALA A 79 8.12 0.38 18.45
CA ALA A 79 7.72 0.36 17.05
C ALA A 79 8.07 -0.96 16.37
N ARG A 80 7.54 -1.16 15.18
CA ARG A 80 7.95 -2.19 14.25
C ARG A 80 8.88 -1.60 13.22
N PHE A 81 9.86 -2.39 12.78
CA PHE A 81 10.87 -1.95 11.81
C PHE A 81 10.99 -2.96 10.67
N ARG A 82 11.12 -2.45 9.46
CA ARG A 82 11.62 -3.22 8.32
C ARG A 82 13.12 -3.07 8.27
N VAL A 83 13.83 -4.19 8.23
CA VAL A 83 15.29 -4.22 8.27
C VAL A 83 15.82 -4.80 6.98
N ASN A 84 16.78 -4.12 6.35
CA ASN A 84 17.65 -4.70 5.35
C ASN A 84 19.07 -4.72 5.91
N ALA A 85 19.60 -5.92 6.13
CA ALA A 85 20.98 -6.14 6.53
C ALA A 85 21.79 -6.55 5.30
N PHE A 86 23.00 -6.02 5.16
CA PHE A 86 23.86 -6.28 4.02
C PHE A 86 25.34 -6.20 4.39
N VAL A 87 26.18 -6.69 3.50
CA VAL A 87 27.64 -6.56 3.62
C VAL A 87 28.14 -5.58 2.56
N GLN A 88 28.98 -4.64 2.96
CA GLN A 88 29.60 -3.66 2.08
C GLN A 88 31.13 -3.62 2.32
N GLN A 89 31.86 -2.82 1.56
CA GLN A 89 33.33 -2.83 1.52
C GLN A 89 33.99 -2.69 2.90
N ARG A 90 33.42 -1.95 3.84
CA ARG A 90 33.95 -1.78 5.20
C ARG A 90 33.47 -2.83 6.20
N GLY A 91 32.49 -3.68 5.82
CA GLY A 91 31.90 -4.71 6.66
C GLY A 91 30.38 -4.68 6.67
N ALA A 92 29.77 -5.06 7.79
CA ALA A 92 28.31 -5.11 7.93
C ALA A 92 27.68 -3.71 7.84
N GLY A 93 26.50 -3.67 7.27
CA GLY A 93 25.60 -2.52 7.24
C GLY A 93 24.17 -2.92 7.44
N ALA A 94 23.32 -2.00 7.89
CA ALA A 94 21.88 -2.23 8.01
C ALA A 94 21.11 -0.93 7.92
N VAL A 95 19.91 -1.04 7.36
CA VAL A 95 18.93 0.05 7.34
C VAL A 95 17.68 -0.43 8.06
N PHE A 96 17.21 0.34 9.02
CA PHE A 96 16.00 0.10 9.79
C PHE A 96 14.97 1.17 9.42
N ARG A 97 13.92 0.80 8.72
CA ARG A 97 12.81 1.70 8.43
C ARG A 97 11.75 1.57 9.50
N THR A 98 11.40 2.68 10.13
CA THR A 98 10.30 2.72 11.11
C THR A 98 8.97 2.50 10.40
N ILE A 99 8.19 1.52 10.86
CA ILE A 99 6.84 1.25 10.38
C ILE A 99 5.88 2.01 11.29
N PRO A 100 5.00 2.87 10.73
CA PRO A 100 4.05 3.63 11.55
C PRO A 100 3.12 2.70 12.33
N THR A 101 2.91 3.00 13.60
CA THR A 101 1.97 2.27 14.46
C THR A 101 0.58 2.89 14.44
N LYS A 102 0.49 4.17 14.07
CA LYS A 102 -0.78 4.89 13.98
C LYS A 102 -1.38 4.73 12.58
N VAL A 103 -2.58 4.15 12.52
CA VAL A 103 -3.40 4.13 11.32
C VAL A 103 -4.21 5.44 11.28
N LEU A 104 -4.09 6.19 10.19
CA LEU A 104 -4.87 7.40 9.99
C LEU A 104 -6.29 7.05 9.55
N THR A 105 -7.25 7.86 9.97
CA THR A 105 -8.65 7.69 9.56
C THR A 105 -8.88 8.24 8.15
N LEU A 106 -9.99 7.84 7.53
CA LEU A 106 -10.41 8.39 6.22
C LEU A 106 -10.60 9.91 6.28
N GLU A 107 -11.11 10.42 7.40
CA GLU A 107 -11.28 11.86 7.65
C GLU A 107 -9.93 12.58 7.75
N GLU A 108 -8.98 12.03 8.51
CA GLU A 108 -7.61 12.59 8.64
C GLU A 108 -6.87 12.63 7.29
N LEU A 109 -7.18 11.70 6.39
CA LEU A 109 -6.63 11.64 5.03
C LEU A 109 -7.40 12.52 4.03
N ASN A 110 -8.49 13.16 4.45
CA ASN A 110 -9.40 13.91 3.57
C ASN A 110 -9.92 13.07 2.39
N CYS A 111 -10.18 11.79 2.62
CA CYS A 111 -10.75 10.92 1.61
C CYS A 111 -12.20 11.32 1.31
N PRO A 112 -12.62 11.27 0.03
CA PRO A 112 -14.03 11.51 -0.33
C PRO A 112 -14.99 10.59 0.43
N PRO A 113 -16.22 11.05 0.76
CA PRO A 113 -17.19 10.24 1.53
C PRO A 113 -17.53 8.89 0.93
N VAL A 114 -17.43 8.74 -0.40
CA VAL A 114 -17.69 7.50 -1.11
C VAL A 114 -16.76 6.35 -0.67
N PHE A 115 -15.59 6.64 -0.09
CA PHE A 115 -14.68 5.61 0.42
C PHE A 115 -15.33 4.77 1.52
N LYS A 116 -16.17 5.37 2.36
CA LYS A 116 -16.92 4.65 3.38
C LYS A 116 -17.94 3.70 2.78
N GLU A 117 -18.65 4.14 1.75
CA GLU A 117 -19.61 3.31 1.03
C GLU A 117 -18.90 2.15 0.32
N ILE A 118 -17.75 2.40 -0.29
CA ILE A 118 -16.92 1.37 -0.93
C ILE A 118 -16.49 0.32 0.08
N ALA A 119 -16.01 0.75 1.25
CA ALA A 119 -15.53 -0.14 2.30
C ALA A 119 -16.64 -0.99 2.95
N GLN A 120 -17.89 -0.58 2.84
CA GLN A 120 -19.06 -1.28 3.38
C GLN A 120 -19.71 -2.27 2.41
N ASN A 121 -19.16 -2.45 1.21
CA ASN A 121 -19.65 -3.49 0.31
C ASN A 121 -19.55 -4.87 0.97
N PRO A 122 -20.58 -5.71 0.86
CA PRO A 122 -20.53 -7.03 1.48
C PRO A 122 -19.64 -8.02 0.74
N ARG A 123 -19.42 -7.80 -0.56
CA ARG A 123 -18.59 -8.65 -1.43
C ARG A 123 -18.17 -7.89 -2.68
N GLY A 124 -17.22 -8.43 -3.38
CA GLY A 124 -16.68 -7.88 -4.62
C GLY A 124 -15.21 -7.52 -4.50
N ILE A 125 -14.67 -6.86 -5.51
CA ILE A 125 -13.28 -6.43 -5.52
C ILE A 125 -13.17 -4.91 -5.57
N VAL A 126 -12.30 -4.39 -4.73
CA VAL A 126 -11.93 -2.97 -4.66
C VAL A 126 -10.42 -2.88 -4.92
N LEU A 127 -10.04 -2.06 -5.90
CA LEU A 127 -8.66 -1.90 -6.31
C LEU A 127 -8.18 -0.50 -5.99
N VAL A 128 -7.07 -0.41 -5.26
CA VAL A 128 -6.37 0.85 -4.99
C VAL A 128 -5.06 0.84 -5.75
N THR A 129 -4.88 1.79 -6.64
CA THR A 129 -3.77 1.80 -7.59
C THR A 129 -2.99 3.10 -7.56
N GLY A 130 -1.79 3.06 -8.10
CA GLY A 130 -0.90 4.19 -8.19
C GLY A 130 0.56 3.75 -8.17
N PRO A 131 1.50 4.63 -8.52
CA PRO A 131 2.91 4.31 -8.48
C PRO A 131 3.40 4.05 -7.04
N THR A 132 4.57 3.46 -6.92
CA THR A 132 5.24 3.29 -5.64
C THR A 132 5.38 4.64 -4.94
N GLY A 133 5.05 4.70 -3.66
CA GLY A 133 5.10 5.94 -2.88
C GLY A 133 3.89 6.87 -3.07
N SER A 134 2.81 6.42 -3.72
CA SER A 134 1.58 7.20 -3.89
C SER A 134 0.65 7.19 -2.67
N GLY A 135 1.00 6.49 -1.59
CA GLY A 135 0.22 6.42 -0.36
C GLY A 135 -0.89 5.35 -0.38
N LYS A 136 -0.83 4.36 -1.27
CA LYS A 136 -1.82 3.27 -1.36
C LYS A 136 -2.01 2.54 -0.03
N SER A 137 -0.92 2.14 0.59
CA SER A 137 -0.94 1.40 1.86
C SER A 137 -1.59 2.20 2.99
N THR A 138 -1.34 3.50 3.05
CA THR A 138 -1.96 4.40 4.02
C THR A 138 -3.47 4.48 3.82
N THR A 139 -3.91 4.63 2.59
CA THR A 139 -5.34 4.69 2.23
C THR A 139 -6.04 3.37 2.52
N LEU A 140 -5.44 2.24 2.14
CA LEU A 140 -5.98 0.92 2.43
C LEU A 140 -6.05 0.64 3.93
N ALA A 141 -5.02 1.02 4.69
CA ALA A 141 -5.05 0.88 6.14
C ALA A 141 -6.21 1.67 6.76
N ALA A 142 -6.47 2.88 6.27
CA ALA A 142 -7.63 3.69 6.70
C ALA A 142 -8.97 3.03 6.35
N MET A 143 -9.10 2.43 5.18
CA MET A 143 -10.31 1.70 4.77
C MET A 143 -10.52 0.45 5.62
N VAL A 144 -9.47 -0.32 5.87
CA VAL A 144 -9.51 -1.50 6.77
C VAL A 144 -9.89 -1.09 8.19
N ASP A 145 -9.31 -0.01 8.70
CA ASP A 145 -9.63 0.51 10.03
C ASP A 145 -11.09 0.96 10.13
N PHE A 146 -11.63 1.57 9.08
CA PHE A 146 -13.04 1.91 9.00
C PHE A 146 -13.94 0.67 9.10
N VAL A 147 -13.62 -0.40 8.39
CA VAL A 147 -14.35 -1.68 8.50
C VAL A 147 -14.22 -2.25 9.92
N ASN A 148 -13.02 -2.21 10.50
CA ASN A 148 -12.73 -2.66 11.86
C ASN A 148 -13.54 -1.93 12.93
N ASP A 149 -13.85 -0.65 12.71
CA ASP A 149 -14.67 0.16 13.62
C ASP A 149 -16.18 -0.08 13.47
N ASN A 150 -16.64 -0.49 12.30
CA ASN A 150 -18.06 -0.48 11.94
C ASN A 150 -18.70 -1.86 11.73
N GLU A 151 -17.90 -2.88 11.44
CA GLU A 151 -18.37 -4.23 11.13
C GLU A 151 -17.97 -5.24 12.21
N ASN A 152 -18.69 -6.36 12.29
CA ASN A 152 -18.37 -7.47 13.20
C ASN A 152 -17.94 -8.68 12.38
N GLY A 153 -16.81 -8.59 11.71
CA GLY A 153 -16.34 -9.62 10.77
C GLY A 153 -14.91 -10.06 11.03
N HIS A 154 -14.39 -10.82 10.09
CA HIS A 154 -13.00 -11.26 10.07
C HIS A 154 -12.29 -10.64 8.87
N ILE A 155 -11.26 -9.85 9.15
CA ILE A 155 -10.39 -9.22 8.16
C ILE A 155 -9.09 -10.01 8.12
N LEU A 156 -8.74 -10.55 6.96
CA LEU A 156 -7.49 -11.25 6.73
C LEU A 156 -6.64 -10.46 5.74
N THR A 157 -5.41 -10.15 6.09
CA THR A 157 -4.48 -9.47 5.18
C THR A 157 -3.33 -10.36 4.80
N ILE A 158 -2.85 -10.22 3.56
CA ILE A 158 -1.66 -10.87 3.03
C ILE A 158 -0.80 -9.77 2.45
N GLU A 159 0.37 -9.56 3.04
CA GLU A 159 1.21 -8.39 2.78
C GLU A 159 2.68 -8.78 2.61
N ASP A 160 3.42 -7.97 1.90
CA ASP A 160 4.87 -8.16 1.70
C ASP A 160 5.60 -6.81 1.61
N PRO A 161 5.98 -6.25 2.75
CA PRO A 161 5.71 -6.63 4.14
C PRO A 161 4.44 -5.99 4.72
N ILE A 162 4.10 -6.31 5.97
CA ILE A 162 3.11 -5.57 6.75
C ILE A 162 3.63 -4.15 6.98
N GLU A 163 2.85 -3.13 6.55
CA GLU A 163 3.21 -1.72 6.71
C GLU A 163 2.50 -1.03 7.87
N PHE A 164 1.33 -1.53 8.27
CA PHE A 164 0.57 -1.03 9.42
C PHE A 164 0.07 -2.21 10.23
N VAL A 165 0.30 -2.19 11.54
CA VAL A 165 -0.25 -3.20 12.45
C VAL A 165 -1.60 -2.73 12.97
N HIS A 166 -2.64 -3.50 12.66
CA HIS A 166 -4.00 -3.24 13.12
C HIS A 166 -4.26 -3.93 14.45
N GLN A 167 -4.97 -3.24 15.34
CA GLN A 167 -5.54 -3.84 16.54
C GLN A 167 -6.96 -4.29 16.22
N SER A 168 -7.31 -5.53 16.60
CA SER A 168 -8.70 -5.99 16.49
C SER A 168 -9.60 -5.12 17.36
N LYS A 169 -10.63 -4.52 16.77
CA LYS A 169 -11.64 -3.71 17.45
C LYS A 169 -12.98 -4.45 17.44
N ARG A 170 -13.87 -4.11 16.51
CA ARG A 170 -15.10 -4.87 16.29
C ARG A 170 -14.88 -6.09 15.40
N CYS A 171 -13.86 -6.04 14.54
CA CYS A 171 -13.46 -7.16 13.73
C CYS A 171 -12.32 -7.96 14.39
N LEU A 172 -12.28 -9.26 14.09
CA LEU A 172 -11.04 -10.03 14.22
C LEU A 172 -10.15 -9.67 13.03
N ILE A 173 -8.90 -9.29 13.27
CA ILE A 173 -7.92 -9.03 12.23
C ILE A 173 -6.76 -10.00 12.36
N ASN A 174 -6.48 -10.72 11.28
CA ASN A 174 -5.29 -11.56 11.13
C ASN A 174 -4.46 -11.03 9.96
N GLN A 175 -3.22 -10.65 10.24
CA GLN A 175 -2.28 -10.14 9.25
C GLN A 175 -1.18 -11.16 9.00
N ARG A 176 -0.99 -11.53 7.72
CA ARG A 176 0.02 -12.49 7.30
C ARG A 176 1.04 -11.83 6.38
N GLU A 177 2.29 -11.90 6.76
CA GLU A 177 3.41 -11.39 5.97
C GLU A 177 4.05 -12.52 5.17
N VAL A 178 4.33 -12.28 3.90
CA VAL A 178 5.08 -13.22 3.07
C VAL A 178 6.51 -13.34 3.61
N GLY A 179 6.97 -14.58 3.75
CA GLY A 179 8.22 -14.94 4.40
C GLY A 179 7.98 -15.44 5.82
N PRO A 180 7.73 -14.58 6.81
CA PRO A 180 7.52 -15.01 8.21
C PRO A 180 6.27 -15.86 8.44
N HIS A 181 5.18 -15.59 7.74
CA HIS A 181 3.87 -16.18 8.04
C HIS A 181 3.29 -17.03 6.91
N THR A 182 3.80 -16.90 5.71
CA THR A 182 3.40 -17.68 4.54
C THR A 182 4.52 -17.68 3.51
N GLN A 183 4.55 -18.67 2.66
CA GLN A 183 5.60 -18.81 1.65
C GLN A 183 5.37 -17.91 0.42
N SER A 184 4.11 -17.56 0.12
CA SER A 184 3.78 -16.74 -1.05
C SER A 184 2.38 -16.13 -0.92
N PHE A 185 2.12 -15.09 -1.71
CA PHE A 185 0.77 -14.53 -1.87
C PHE A 185 -0.23 -15.60 -2.32
N THR A 186 0.13 -16.39 -3.31
CA THR A 186 -0.72 -17.43 -3.88
C THR A 186 -1.11 -18.47 -2.84
N ASN A 187 -0.15 -18.99 -2.07
CA ASN A 187 -0.43 -19.99 -1.03
C ASN A 187 -1.32 -19.41 0.07
N ALA A 188 -1.02 -18.19 0.53
CA ALA A 188 -1.80 -17.52 1.55
C ALA A 188 -3.22 -17.22 1.09
N LEU A 189 -3.40 -16.74 -0.14
CA LEU A 189 -4.73 -16.41 -0.68
C LEU A 189 -5.57 -17.67 -0.95
N ARG A 190 -4.95 -18.75 -1.42
CA ARG A 190 -5.64 -20.03 -1.56
C ARG A 190 -6.12 -20.58 -0.21
N SER A 191 -5.31 -20.45 0.82
CA SER A 191 -5.69 -20.82 2.19
C SER A 191 -6.77 -19.90 2.75
N ALA A 192 -6.66 -18.60 2.51
CA ALA A 192 -7.57 -17.56 3.00
C ALA A 192 -9.04 -17.87 2.73
N LEU A 193 -9.35 -18.42 1.58
CA LEU A 193 -10.72 -18.79 1.18
C LEU A 193 -11.37 -19.83 2.10
N ARG A 194 -10.58 -20.49 2.96
CA ARG A 194 -11.03 -21.50 3.94
C ARG A 194 -10.83 -21.05 5.40
N GLU A 195 -10.42 -19.82 5.61
CA GLU A 195 -10.12 -19.27 6.94
C GLU A 195 -11.28 -18.41 7.49
N ASP A 196 -12.45 -18.53 6.89
CA ASP A 196 -13.67 -17.78 7.23
C ASP A 196 -13.49 -16.26 7.24
N PRO A 197 -12.87 -15.66 6.22
CA PRO A 197 -12.78 -14.22 6.13
C PRO A 197 -14.05 -13.59 5.57
N ASP A 198 -14.38 -12.40 6.04
CA ASP A 198 -15.37 -11.52 5.39
C ASP A 198 -14.67 -10.54 4.44
N VAL A 199 -13.50 -10.07 4.84
CA VAL A 199 -12.66 -9.14 4.08
C VAL A 199 -11.26 -9.72 3.92
N ILE A 200 -10.75 -9.70 2.70
CA ILE A 200 -9.39 -10.12 2.36
C ILE A 200 -8.66 -8.93 1.74
N LEU A 201 -7.51 -8.57 2.30
CA LEU A 201 -6.60 -7.60 1.69
C LEU A 201 -5.42 -8.34 1.06
N VAL A 202 -5.22 -8.15 -0.24
CA VAL A 202 -4.07 -8.66 -0.99
C VAL A 202 -3.14 -7.48 -1.25
N GLY A 203 -2.01 -7.45 -0.57
CA GLY A 203 -1.09 -6.30 -0.56
C GLY A 203 -0.61 -5.88 -1.94
N GLU A 204 -0.45 -6.84 -2.86
CA GLU A 204 -0.09 -6.57 -4.25
C GLU A 204 -0.52 -7.71 -5.17
N MET A 205 -1.15 -7.37 -6.28
CA MET A 205 -1.59 -8.32 -7.30
C MET A 205 -0.65 -8.27 -8.51
N ARG A 206 0.42 -9.06 -8.48
CA ARG A 206 1.48 -9.05 -9.52
C ARG A 206 1.28 -10.06 -10.62
N ASP A 207 0.80 -11.24 -10.29
CA ASP A 207 0.79 -12.39 -11.19
C ASP A 207 -0.64 -12.90 -11.45
N LEU A 208 -0.75 -13.67 -12.53
CA LEU A 208 -2.00 -14.24 -13.00
C LEU A 208 -2.72 -15.05 -11.92
N GLU A 209 -2.00 -15.90 -11.19
CA GLU A 209 -2.62 -16.80 -10.22
C GLU A 209 -3.17 -16.04 -9.01
N THR A 210 -2.45 -15.04 -8.51
CA THR A 210 -2.93 -14.17 -7.44
C THR A 210 -4.17 -13.40 -7.88
N ILE A 211 -4.18 -12.85 -9.08
CA ILE A 211 -5.34 -12.13 -9.63
C ILE A 211 -6.53 -13.08 -9.79
N ARG A 212 -6.33 -14.28 -10.31
CA ARG A 212 -7.37 -15.30 -10.46
C ARG A 212 -8.01 -15.64 -9.11
N LEU A 213 -7.21 -15.91 -8.09
CA LEU A 213 -7.68 -16.22 -6.74
C LEU A 213 -8.42 -15.05 -6.10
N ALA A 214 -7.95 -13.83 -6.30
CA ALA A 214 -8.62 -12.61 -5.81
C ALA A 214 -10.02 -12.45 -6.45
N LEU A 215 -10.12 -12.62 -7.75
CA LEU A 215 -11.40 -12.59 -8.46
C LEU A 215 -12.34 -13.71 -7.98
N THR A 216 -11.83 -14.91 -7.79
CA THR A 216 -12.59 -16.04 -7.24
C THR A 216 -13.12 -15.72 -5.84
N GLY A 217 -12.28 -15.15 -4.97
CA GLY A 217 -12.68 -14.70 -3.64
C GLY A 217 -13.82 -13.68 -3.69
N ALA A 218 -13.71 -12.70 -4.58
CA ALA A 218 -14.71 -11.66 -4.77
C ALA A 218 -16.06 -12.22 -5.27
N GLU A 219 -16.02 -13.20 -6.18
CA GLU A 219 -17.24 -13.88 -6.67
C GLU A 219 -17.90 -14.76 -5.62
N THR A 220 -17.12 -15.37 -4.75
CA THR A 220 -17.61 -16.36 -3.78
C THR A 220 -18.05 -15.74 -2.44
N GLY A 221 -18.23 -14.45 -2.38
CA GLY A 221 -18.89 -13.78 -1.26
C GLY A 221 -17.97 -12.98 -0.33
N HIS A 222 -16.70 -12.76 -0.69
CA HIS A 222 -15.73 -11.97 0.09
C HIS A 222 -15.59 -10.56 -0.48
N LEU A 223 -15.36 -9.59 0.39
CA LEU A 223 -14.86 -8.28 -0.03
C LEU A 223 -13.34 -8.35 -0.13
N VAL A 224 -12.81 -8.17 -1.34
CA VAL A 224 -11.38 -8.25 -1.60
C VAL A 224 -10.83 -6.86 -1.91
N PHE A 225 -9.85 -6.42 -1.15
CA PHE A 225 -9.02 -5.24 -1.46
C PHE A 225 -7.72 -5.70 -2.11
N GLY A 226 -7.34 -5.06 -3.20
CA GLY A 226 -6.07 -5.34 -3.86
C GLY A 226 -5.38 -4.07 -4.35
N THR A 227 -4.08 -4.16 -4.63
CA THR A 227 -3.31 -3.05 -5.20
C THR A 227 -2.65 -3.43 -6.51
N LEU A 228 -2.51 -2.44 -7.36
CA LEU A 228 -1.69 -2.47 -8.59
C LEU A 228 -0.94 -1.14 -8.73
N HIS A 229 0.03 -1.10 -9.64
CA HIS A 229 0.85 0.10 -9.89
C HIS A 229 0.38 0.94 -11.08
N THR A 230 -0.82 0.71 -11.55
CA THR A 230 -1.42 1.45 -12.68
C THR A 230 -1.80 2.88 -12.30
N SER A 231 -1.87 3.77 -13.28
CA SER A 231 -2.08 5.21 -13.08
C SER A 231 -3.52 5.68 -13.32
N SER A 232 -4.41 4.79 -13.77
CA SER A 232 -5.83 5.11 -14.00
C SER A 232 -6.71 3.88 -13.84
N ALA A 233 -8.01 4.10 -13.68
CA ALA A 233 -9.00 3.02 -13.61
C ALA A 233 -9.04 2.20 -14.90
N ALA A 234 -9.03 2.86 -16.06
CA ALA A 234 -9.02 2.19 -17.36
C ALA A 234 -7.78 1.30 -17.54
N LYS A 235 -6.60 1.81 -17.22
CA LYS A 235 -5.34 1.03 -17.29
C LYS A 235 -5.34 -0.14 -16.31
N THR A 236 -6.00 0.01 -15.17
CA THR A 236 -6.14 -1.07 -14.17
C THR A 236 -6.95 -2.23 -14.73
N ILE A 237 -8.08 -1.96 -15.39
CA ILE A 237 -8.90 -2.99 -16.02
C ILE A 237 -8.11 -3.70 -17.12
N ASP A 238 -7.46 -2.96 -18.00
CA ASP A 238 -6.60 -3.51 -19.05
C ASP A 238 -5.49 -4.39 -18.47
N ARG A 239 -4.81 -3.93 -17.44
CA ARG A 239 -3.73 -4.68 -16.79
C ARG A 239 -4.18 -6.02 -16.24
N ILE A 240 -5.34 -6.05 -15.57
CA ILE A 240 -5.90 -7.30 -15.03
C ILE A 240 -6.23 -8.28 -16.15
N VAL A 241 -6.88 -7.82 -17.21
CA VAL A 241 -7.28 -8.68 -18.33
C VAL A 241 -6.06 -9.16 -19.12
N ASP A 242 -5.06 -8.30 -19.32
CA ASP A 242 -3.89 -8.58 -20.15
C ASP A 242 -2.94 -9.64 -19.59
N VAL A 243 -2.94 -9.90 -18.29
CA VAL A 243 -2.12 -10.98 -17.73
C VAL A 243 -2.64 -12.38 -18.07
N PHE A 244 -3.90 -12.49 -18.52
CA PHE A 244 -4.51 -13.76 -18.87
C PHE A 244 -4.27 -14.13 -20.34
N PRO A 245 -4.21 -15.45 -20.66
CA PRO A 245 -4.17 -15.90 -22.05
C PRO A 245 -5.40 -15.43 -22.82
N ALA A 246 -5.24 -15.25 -24.15
CA ALA A 246 -6.30 -14.77 -25.02
C ALA A 246 -7.60 -15.56 -24.90
N ALA A 247 -7.52 -16.88 -24.74
CA ALA A 247 -8.67 -17.77 -24.57
C ALA A 247 -9.49 -17.54 -23.29
N GLU A 248 -8.89 -16.92 -22.26
CA GLU A 248 -9.53 -16.68 -20.98
C GLU A 248 -10.00 -15.22 -20.80
N LYS A 249 -9.58 -14.29 -21.66
CA LYS A 249 -9.85 -12.87 -21.48
C LYS A 249 -11.33 -12.50 -21.40
N GLU A 250 -12.15 -13.13 -22.21
CA GLU A 250 -13.60 -12.89 -22.21
C GLU A 250 -14.23 -13.31 -20.88
N MET A 251 -13.85 -14.48 -20.37
CA MET A 251 -14.29 -14.97 -19.07
C MET A 251 -13.83 -14.03 -17.93
N VAL A 252 -12.58 -13.57 -17.97
CA VAL A 252 -12.04 -12.64 -16.97
C VAL A 252 -12.78 -11.31 -16.98
N ARG A 253 -13.12 -10.78 -18.15
CA ARG A 253 -13.93 -9.56 -18.26
C ARG A 253 -15.32 -9.77 -17.63
N ALA A 254 -15.95 -10.91 -17.88
CA ALA A 254 -17.22 -11.24 -17.28
C ALA A 254 -17.13 -11.32 -15.75
N MET A 255 -16.14 -12.05 -15.22
CA MET A 255 -15.89 -12.16 -13.78
C MET A 255 -15.64 -10.78 -13.14
N LEU A 256 -14.79 -9.97 -13.76
CA LEU A 256 -14.45 -8.64 -13.27
C LEU A 256 -15.65 -7.70 -13.31
N SER A 257 -16.46 -7.76 -14.38
CA SER A 257 -17.68 -6.95 -14.50
C SER A 257 -18.70 -7.24 -13.39
N GLU A 258 -18.83 -8.49 -12.99
CA GLU A 258 -19.72 -8.91 -11.90
C GLU A 258 -19.19 -8.51 -10.52
N SER A 259 -17.88 -8.61 -10.32
CA SER A 259 -17.24 -8.51 -9.00
C SER A 259 -16.77 -7.09 -8.67
N LEU A 260 -16.49 -6.24 -9.64
CA LEU A 260 -15.91 -4.93 -9.41
C LEU A 260 -16.85 -4.01 -8.65
N ARG A 261 -16.35 -3.44 -7.55
CA ARG A 261 -17.04 -2.40 -6.76
C ARG A 261 -16.46 -1.03 -6.99
N ALA A 262 -15.14 -0.92 -6.98
CA ALA A 262 -14.46 0.35 -7.23
C ALA A 262 -13.03 0.16 -7.69
N VAL A 263 -12.52 1.15 -8.42
CA VAL A 263 -11.09 1.38 -8.64
C VAL A 263 -10.77 2.79 -8.17
N ILE A 264 -9.81 2.90 -7.27
CA ILE A 264 -9.30 4.16 -6.73
C ILE A 264 -7.85 4.30 -7.19
N SER A 265 -7.58 5.21 -8.11
CA SER A 265 -6.22 5.52 -8.55
C SER A 265 -5.73 6.76 -7.85
N GLN A 266 -4.58 6.67 -7.19
CA GLN A 266 -4.08 7.67 -6.27
C GLN A 266 -2.72 8.22 -6.68
N THR A 267 -2.55 9.53 -6.54
CA THR A 267 -1.27 10.22 -6.64
C THR A 267 -1.11 11.21 -5.50
N LEU A 268 0.13 11.48 -5.10
CA LEU A 268 0.44 12.48 -4.06
C LEU A 268 0.94 13.77 -4.69
N LEU A 269 0.50 14.88 -4.12
CA LEU A 269 0.91 16.24 -4.49
C LEU A 269 1.42 16.97 -3.25
N LYS A 270 2.34 17.91 -3.47
CA LYS A 270 2.76 18.84 -2.42
C LYS A 270 1.64 19.81 -2.10
N VAL A 271 1.35 20.01 -0.82
CA VAL A 271 0.41 21.05 -0.41
C VAL A 271 0.99 22.44 -0.67
N ARG A 272 0.11 23.41 -0.88
CA ARG A 272 0.50 24.79 -1.22
C ARG A 272 1.41 25.44 -0.17
N SER A 273 1.21 25.12 1.10
CA SER A 273 2.04 25.61 2.21
C SER A 273 3.49 25.08 2.17
N GLY A 274 3.74 24.01 1.39
CA GLY A 274 5.04 23.34 1.35
C GLY A 274 5.25 22.30 2.45
N ASP A 275 4.33 22.20 3.41
CA ASP A 275 4.44 21.30 4.56
C ASP A 275 3.56 20.06 4.38
N GLY A 276 4.11 19.05 3.72
CA GLY A 276 3.46 17.76 3.55
C GLY A 276 2.89 17.51 2.16
N ARG A 277 2.13 16.44 2.06
CA ARG A 277 1.53 15.96 0.81
C ARG A 277 0.07 15.64 1.02
N VAL A 278 -0.70 15.71 -0.06
CA VAL A 278 -2.11 15.38 -0.12
C VAL A 278 -2.36 14.44 -1.29
N ALA A 279 -3.32 13.53 -1.13
CA ALA A 279 -3.69 12.60 -2.18
C ALA A 279 -4.77 13.18 -3.09
N ALA A 280 -4.61 12.96 -4.40
CA ALA A 280 -5.67 13.13 -5.38
C ALA A 280 -6.08 11.77 -5.92
N HIS A 281 -7.38 11.58 -6.15
CA HIS A 281 -7.96 10.31 -6.54
C HIS A 281 -8.76 10.41 -7.83
N GLU A 282 -8.55 9.45 -8.72
CA GLU A 282 -9.55 9.06 -9.71
C GLU A 282 -10.39 7.93 -9.08
N ILE A 283 -11.70 8.06 -9.12
CA ILE A 283 -12.63 7.11 -8.51
C ILE A 283 -13.60 6.60 -9.56
N MET A 284 -13.55 5.30 -9.80
CA MET A 284 -14.51 4.58 -10.65
C MET A 284 -15.32 3.62 -9.80
N ILE A 285 -16.64 3.70 -9.90
CA ILE A 285 -17.58 2.82 -9.20
C ILE A 285 -18.16 1.81 -10.18
N GLY A 286 -18.31 0.56 -9.74
CA GLY A 286 -18.86 -0.54 -10.53
C GLY A 286 -20.37 -0.41 -10.78
N THR A 287 -20.80 0.69 -11.38
CA THR A 287 -22.18 0.88 -11.83
C THR A 287 -22.51 -0.06 -12.98
N PRO A 288 -23.81 -0.30 -13.32
CA PRO A 288 -24.20 -1.08 -14.50
C PRO A 288 -23.55 -0.59 -15.80
N ALA A 289 -23.40 0.73 -15.98
CA ALA A 289 -22.74 1.32 -17.13
C ALA A 289 -21.25 0.94 -17.22
N ILE A 290 -20.54 1.05 -16.11
CA ILE A 290 -19.10 0.66 -16.02
C ILE A 290 -18.93 -0.84 -16.25
N ARG A 291 -19.75 -1.66 -15.62
CA ARG A 291 -19.72 -3.13 -15.79
C ARG A 291 -19.92 -3.53 -17.24
N ASN A 292 -20.87 -2.90 -17.92
CA ASN A 292 -21.11 -3.16 -19.33
C ASN A 292 -19.91 -2.81 -20.22
N LEU A 293 -19.24 -1.68 -19.95
CA LEU A 293 -18.01 -1.29 -20.67
C LEU A 293 -16.88 -2.32 -20.47
N ILE A 294 -16.75 -2.87 -19.27
CA ILE A 294 -15.77 -3.94 -19.00
C ILE A 294 -16.10 -5.19 -19.80
N ARG A 295 -17.35 -5.65 -19.72
CA ARG A 295 -17.84 -6.87 -20.39
C ARG A 295 -17.66 -6.80 -21.89
N GLU A 296 -17.95 -5.66 -22.49
CA GLU A 296 -17.87 -5.43 -23.94
C GLU A 296 -16.48 -5.01 -24.44
N ASN A 297 -15.49 -4.97 -23.56
CA ASN A 297 -14.13 -4.50 -23.88
C ASN A 297 -14.09 -3.08 -24.45
N LYS A 298 -14.92 -2.20 -23.91
CA LYS A 298 -14.99 -0.77 -24.31
C LYS A 298 -14.32 0.14 -23.29
N VAL A 299 -13.13 -0.24 -22.86
CA VAL A 299 -12.36 0.46 -21.82
C VAL A 299 -12.09 1.92 -22.17
N ALA A 300 -11.89 2.23 -23.45
CA ALA A 300 -11.68 3.61 -23.92
C ALA A 300 -12.84 4.56 -23.57
N GLN A 301 -14.05 4.05 -23.35
CA GLN A 301 -15.22 4.85 -22.99
C GLN A 301 -15.38 5.07 -21.48
N MET A 302 -14.55 4.43 -20.66
CA MET A 302 -14.64 4.53 -19.20
C MET A 302 -14.39 5.95 -18.68
N TYR A 303 -13.43 6.66 -19.28
CA TYR A 303 -13.12 8.03 -18.87
C TYR A 303 -14.35 8.93 -18.91
N SER A 304 -15.12 8.87 -20.00
CA SER A 304 -16.37 9.64 -20.13
C SER A 304 -17.43 9.22 -19.11
N ALA A 305 -17.56 7.93 -18.84
CA ALA A 305 -18.47 7.42 -17.82
C ALA A 305 -18.09 7.88 -16.40
N ILE A 306 -16.80 7.92 -16.07
CA ILE A 306 -16.29 8.44 -14.80
C ILE A 306 -16.57 9.94 -14.70
N GLN A 307 -16.27 10.69 -15.77
CA GLN A 307 -16.45 12.14 -15.83
C GLN A 307 -17.88 12.58 -15.58
N THR A 308 -18.84 11.80 -16.03
CA THR A 308 -20.28 12.09 -15.87
C THR A 308 -20.95 11.33 -14.71
N GLY A 309 -20.16 10.55 -13.94
CA GLY A 309 -20.67 9.71 -12.87
C GLY A 309 -20.61 10.33 -11.47
N GLN A 310 -20.61 11.64 -11.34
CA GLN A 310 -20.47 12.34 -10.07
C GLN A 310 -21.57 11.98 -9.05
N GLN A 311 -22.78 11.71 -9.50
CA GLN A 311 -23.88 11.27 -8.63
C GLN A 311 -23.61 9.94 -7.91
N TYR A 312 -22.69 9.12 -8.44
CA TYR A 312 -22.25 7.86 -7.82
C TYR A 312 -20.98 8.00 -6.99
N GLY A 313 -20.42 9.20 -6.89
CA GLY A 313 -19.14 9.46 -6.23
C GLY A 313 -17.92 9.31 -7.14
N MET A 314 -18.14 9.11 -8.45
CA MET A 314 -17.05 9.04 -9.42
C MET A 314 -16.45 10.42 -9.70
N GLN A 315 -15.15 10.44 -9.94
CA GLN A 315 -14.43 11.63 -10.41
C GLN A 315 -13.20 11.20 -11.21
N THR A 316 -12.83 12.01 -12.19
CA THR A 316 -11.55 11.88 -12.88
C THR A 316 -10.44 12.51 -12.03
N LEU A 317 -9.19 12.15 -12.29
CA LEU A 317 -8.05 12.78 -11.62
C LEU A 317 -8.07 14.31 -11.84
N ASP A 318 -8.31 14.74 -13.07
CA ASP A 318 -8.33 16.17 -13.42
C ASP A 318 -9.44 16.94 -12.72
N GLN A 319 -10.62 16.35 -12.53
CA GLN A 319 -11.69 16.91 -11.71
C GLN A 319 -11.28 17.08 -10.25
N ALA A 320 -10.63 16.08 -9.66
CA ALA A 320 -10.09 16.15 -8.31
C ALA A 320 -9.03 17.26 -8.19
N LEU A 321 -8.10 17.33 -9.14
CA LEU A 321 -7.06 18.36 -9.16
C LEU A 321 -7.64 19.77 -9.29
N ALA A 322 -8.64 19.95 -10.15
CA ALA A 322 -9.32 21.25 -10.32
C ALA A 322 -9.99 21.72 -9.02
N ASP A 323 -10.65 20.82 -8.30
CA ASP A 323 -11.23 21.11 -7.00
C ASP A 323 -10.16 21.51 -5.96
N MET A 324 -9.04 20.79 -5.93
CA MET A 324 -7.94 21.08 -5.01
C MET A 324 -7.29 22.43 -5.28
N VAL A 325 -7.14 22.81 -6.54
CA VAL A 325 -6.66 24.16 -6.93
C VAL A 325 -7.65 25.24 -6.52
N ARG A 326 -8.93 25.05 -6.80
CA ARG A 326 -10.00 25.97 -6.40
C ARG A 326 -10.05 26.20 -4.89
N ARG A 327 -9.82 25.16 -4.11
CA ARG A 327 -9.78 25.21 -2.64
C ARG A 327 -8.44 25.68 -2.08
N ASN A 328 -7.51 26.07 -2.93
CA ASN A 328 -6.14 26.49 -2.55
C ASN A 328 -5.33 25.44 -1.77
N ILE A 329 -5.62 24.16 -1.95
CA ILE A 329 -4.89 23.07 -1.31
C ILE A 329 -3.55 22.83 -2.02
N VAL A 330 -3.55 22.88 -3.35
CA VAL A 330 -2.36 22.75 -4.20
C VAL A 330 -2.26 23.92 -5.17
N THR A 331 -1.05 24.16 -5.67
CA THR A 331 -0.83 25.19 -6.71
C THR A 331 -1.26 24.68 -8.08
N PRO A 332 -1.63 25.56 -9.03
CA PRO A 332 -1.90 25.16 -10.41
C PRO A 332 -0.71 24.42 -11.06
N ALA A 333 0.52 24.84 -10.78
CA ALA A 333 1.72 24.20 -11.28
C ALA A 333 1.88 22.74 -10.78
N GLU A 334 1.61 22.50 -9.50
CA GLU A 334 1.64 21.17 -8.92
C GLU A 334 0.53 20.27 -9.51
N ALA A 335 -0.69 20.79 -9.64
CA ALA A 335 -1.78 20.08 -10.30
C ALA A 335 -1.44 19.73 -11.75
N ARG A 336 -0.89 20.67 -12.51
CA ARG A 336 -0.46 20.46 -13.90
C ARG A 336 0.57 19.32 -14.00
N SER A 337 1.46 19.19 -13.06
CA SER A 337 2.49 18.13 -13.07
C SER A 337 1.89 16.72 -13.03
N ARG A 338 0.68 16.56 -12.50
CA ARG A 338 -0.04 15.28 -12.34
C ARG A 338 -1.22 15.13 -13.29
N ALA A 339 -1.71 16.22 -13.87
CA ALA A 339 -2.91 16.22 -14.72
C ALA A 339 -2.74 15.38 -15.98
N GLN A 340 -3.82 14.75 -16.42
CA GLN A 340 -3.91 14.09 -17.70
C GLN A 340 -3.96 15.14 -18.83
N ASN A 341 -4.81 16.15 -18.67
CA ASN A 341 -4.85 17.32 -19.53
C ASN A 341 -4.17 18.50 -18.85
N LYS A 342 -2.90 18.69 -19.19
CA LYS A 342 -2.06 19.73 -18.59
C LYS A 342 -2.49 21.16 -18.92
N ASP A 343 -3.14 21.34 -20.06
CA ASP A 343 -3.57 22.67 -20.51
C ASP A 343 -4.72 23.25 -19.68
N SER A 344 -5.48 22.39 -19.02
CA SER A 344 -6.53 22.80 -18.08
C SER A 344 -6.01 23.53 -16.84
N PHE A 345 -4.71 23.46 -16.56
CA PHE A 345 -4.03 24.06 -15.41
C PHE A 345 -2.94 25.06 -15.82
N ALA A 346 -3.02 25.59 -17.02
CA ALA A 346 -2.18 26.69 -17.46
C ALA A 346 -2.61 27.97 -16.74
N GLY A 347 -1.81 28.41 -15.80
CA GLY A 347 -1.98 29.66 -15.05
C GLY A 347 -0.81 30.59 -15.32
#